data_d91d02efe4f47dc49fe94f967c31c0c0
#
_entry.id   d91d02efe4f47dc49fe94f967c31c0c0
#
_cell.length_a   1.000
_cell.length_b   1.000
_cell.length_c   1.000
_cell.angle_alpha   90.00
_cell.angle_beta   90.00
_cell.angle_gamma   90.00
#
_symmetry.space_group_name_H-M   'P 1'
#
loop_
_entity.id
_entity.type
_entity.pdbx_description
1 polymer ?
#
loop_
_entity_poly.entity_id
_entity_poly.type
_entity_poly.pdbx_seq_one_letter_code
_entity_poly.pdbx_strand_id
1 'polypeptide(L)'
;MTIALLQLYCGNLNLKHTMSYAVIKTGGKQYKVKSGEILKIEKLPDSKPDSKIEFNEVLAYGDDKTIEIGTPTVAGAKVEADLIKNVKDRTILIFKKRRRHNSRRKNGHRQEHTMIRINKIFSKDGKVLSEAEKIVKPTKKVEAEVKEKTAATGK
;
A
#
# COMPACT_ATOMS: atom_id res chain seq x y z
N MET A 1 -31.93 -35.83 18.53
CA MET A 1 -31.96 -34.36 18.70
C MET A 1 -30.53 -33.86 18.91
N THR A 2 -29.61 -33.95 17.93
CA THR A 2 -28.18 -33.53 18.12
C THR A 2 -27.49 -33.01 16.85
N ILE A 3 -28.26 -32.53 15.86
CA ILE A 3 -27.66 -32.02 14.57
C ILE A 3 -27.84 -30.49 14.46
N ALA A 4 -28.65 -29.84 15.28
CA ALA A 4 -28.97 -28.41 15.16
C ALA A 4 -27.96 -27.47 15.85
N LEU A 5 -27.03 -27.96 16.66
CA LEU A 5 -26.08 -27.13 17.41
C LEU A 5 -24.72 -26.92 16.73
N LEU A 6 -24.43 -27.65 15.65
CA LEU A 6 -23.15 -27.53 14.92
C LEU A 6 -23.14 -26.42 13.85
N GLN A 7 -24.31 -25.87 13.53
CA GLN A 7 -24.48 -24.87 12.46
C GLN A 7 -24.30 -23.42 12.92
N LEU A 8 -24.24 -23.20 14.24
CA LEU A 8 -24.04 -21.86 14.82
C LEU A 8 -22.58 -21.47 15.04
N TYR A 9 -21.63 -22.41 14.88
CA TYR A 9 -20.20 -22.12 15.08
C TYR A 9 -19.40 -21.92 13.78
N CYS A 10 -20.00 -22.14 12.63
CA CYS A 10 -19.47 -21.71 11.33
C CYS A 10 -19.93 -20.28 11.01
N GLY A 11 -19.59 -19.32 11.91
CA GLY A 11 -19.72 -17.91 11.64
C GLY A 11 -19.00 -17.57 10.35
N ASN A 12 -19.79 -17.24 9.33
CA ASN A 12 -19.50 -16.46 8.12
C ASN A 12 -18.02 -16.08 7.88
N LEU A 13 -17.17 -17.05 7.62
CA LEU A 13 -15.92 -16.83 6.90
C LEU A 13 -16.25 -16.69 5.40
N ASN A 14 -17.10 -15.72 5.04
CA ASN A 14 -17.15 -15.17 3.70
C ASN A 14 -15.89 -14.31 3.47
N LEU A 15 -14.74 -14.92 3.56
CA LEU A 15 -13.54 -14.45 2.90
C LEU A 15 -13.78 -14.61 1.38
N LYS A 16 -14.65 -13.77 0.83
CA LYS A 16 -14.59 -13.42 -0.59
C LYS A 16 -13.29 -12.66 -0.78
N HIS A 17 -12.21 -13.38 -0.87
CA HIS A 17 -10.94 -12.86 -1.35
C HIS A 17 -11.09 -12.64 -2.86
N THR A 18 -11.98 -11.72 -3.22
CA THR A 18 -12.06 -11.20 -4.58
C THR A 18 -10.74 -10.47 -4.80
N MET A 19 -9.96 -10.99 -5.73
CA MET A 19 -8.67 -10.42 -6.15
C MET A 19 -8.89 -9.11 -6.92
N SER A 20 -9.57 -8.15 -6.27
CA SER A 20 -9.81 -6.84 -6.88
C SER A 20 -8.53 -6.02 -6.92
N TYR A 21 -8.32 -5.35 -8.03
CA TYR A 21 -7.18 -4.45 -8.23
C TYR A 21 -7.65 -3.14 -8.85
N ALA A 22 -6.85 -2.12 -8.69
CA ALA A 22 -7.03 -0.85 -9.38
C ALA A 22 -5.71 -0.42 -10.06
N VAL A 23 -5.82 0.41 -11.07
CA VAL A 23 -4.67 1.07 -11.70
C VAL A 23 -4.79 2.55 -11.43
N ILE A 24 -3.89 3.07 -10.62
CA ILE A 24 -3.82 4.50 -10.26
C ILE A 24 -2.72 5.19 -11.04
N LYS A 25 -2.91 6.49 -11.31
CA LYS A 25 -1.90 7.35 -11.91
C LYS A 25 -1.45 8.37 -10.85
N THR A 26 -0.14 8.39 -10.55
CA THR A 26 0.44 9.36 -9.62
C THR A 26 1.90 9.63 -9.94
N GLY A 27 2.37 10.88 -9.78
CA GLY A 27 3.77 11.25 -10.05
C GLY A 27 4.22 10.96 -11.49
N GLY A 28 3.31 11.01 -12.47
CA GLY A 28 3.61 10.70 -13.88
C GLY A 28 3.77 9.21 -14.19
N LYS A 29 3.53 8.32 -13.22
CA LYS A 29 3.62 6.86 -13.36
C LYS A 29 2.28 6.20 -13.08
N GLN A 30 2.13 4.97 -13.59
CA GLN A 30 0.96 4.14 -13.37
C GLN A 30 1.33 2.95 -12.48
N TYR A 31 0.48 2.64 -11.51
CA TYR A 31 0.69 1.57 -10.57
C TYR A 31 -0.55 0.68 -10.50
N LYS A 32 -0.35 -0.63 -10.69
CA LYS A 32 -1.38 -1.63 -10.39
C LYS A 32 -1.32 -1.92 -8.90
N VAL A 33 -2.42 -1.72 -8.19
CA VAL A 33 -2.48 -1.80 -6.74
C VAL A 33 -3.57 -2.78 -6.28
N LYS A 34 -3.29 -3.45 -5.18
CA LYS A 34 -4.24 -4.31 -4.46
C LYS A 34 -4.41 -3.80 -3.03
N SER A 35 -5.52 -4.14 -2.39
CA SER A 35 -5.72 -3.83 -0.98
C SER A 35 -4.66 -4.53 -0.10
N GLY A 36 -4.13 -3.83 0.90
CA GLY A 36 -3.08 -4.33 1.79
C GLY A 36 -1.65 -4.24 1.24
N GLU A 37 -1.47 -3.90 -0.03
CA GLU A 37 -0.16 -3.80 -0.66
C GLU A 37 0.60 -2.54 -0.22
N ILE A 38 1.91 -2.68 -0.05
CA ILE A 38 2.82 -1.56 0.25
C ILE A 38 3.61 -1.21 -1.00
N LEU A 39 3.50 0.05 -1.44
CA LEU A 39 4.13 0.54 -2.65
C LEU A 39 5.07 1.70 -2.37
N LYS A 40 6.10 1.82 -3.22
CA LYS A 40 6.93 3.02 -3.32
C LYS A 40 6.43 3.85 -4.50
N ILE A 41 6.01 5.06 -4.24
CA ILE A 41 5.61 6.04 -5.25
C ILE A 41 6.56 7.24 -5.24
N GLU A 42 6.46 8.10 -6.25
CA GLU A 42 7.19 9.37 -6.24
C GLU A 42 6.80 10.23 -5.03
N LYS A 43 7.71 11.06 -4.57
CA LYS A 43 7.47 11.91 -3.39
C LYS A 43 6.26 12.80 -3.59
N LEU A 44 5.32 12.71 -2.64
CA LEU A 44 4.19 13.61 -2.56
C LEU A 44 4.58 14.87 -1.78
N PRO A 45 4.25 16.10 -2.26
CA PRO A 45 4.72 17.35 -1.65
C PRO A 45 4.24 17.52 -0.21
N ASP A 46 2.97 17.25 0.09
CA ASP A 46 2.33 17.54 1.39
C ASP A 46 2.18 16.30 2.28
N SER A 47 3.07 15.33 2.15
CA SER A 47 2.94 14.06 2.82
C SER A 47 3.51 14.07 4.23
N LYS A 48 2.65 14.13 5.25
CA LYS A 48 3.03 13.88 6.64
C LYS A 48 2.91 12.37 6.92
N PRO A 49 3.85 11.76 7.67
CA PRO A 49 3.71 10.37 8.08
C PRO A 49 2.41 10.16 8.85
N ASP A 50 1.83 8.96 8.71
CA ASP A 50 0.53 8.55 9.28
C ASP A 50 -0.70 9.34 8.75
N SER A 51 -0.58 10.10 7.66
CA SER A 51 -1.72 10.74 6.99
C SER A 51 -2.43 9.78 6.02
N LYS A 52 -3.74 9.95 5.88
CA LYS A 52 -4.52 9.28 4.83
C LYS A 52 -4.43 10.08 3.54
N ILE A 53 -4.29 9.38 2.44
CA ILE A 53 -4.19 9.95 1.10
C ILE A 53 -5.25 9.30 0.23
N GLU A 54 -5.95 10.10 -0.56
CA GLU A 54 -6.91 9.65 -1.55
C GLU A 54 -6.36 9.87 -2.95
N PHE A 55 -6.40 8.82 -3.78
CA PHE A 55 -6.07 8.89 -5.20
C PHE A 55 -7.36 8.87 -6.02
N ASN A 56 -7.64 9.99 -6.69
CA ASN A 56 -8.83 10.15 -7.53
C ASN A 56 -8.56 9.84 -9.01
N GLU A 57 -7.28 9.80 -9.42
CA GLU A 57 -6.91 9.43 -10.79
C GLU A 57 -6.80 7.90 -10.93
N VAL A 58 -7.96 7.24 -11.03
CA VAL A 58 -8.07 5.80 -11.28
C VAL A 58 -8.31 5.57 -12.76
N LEU A 59 -7.42 4.85 -13.44
CA LEU A 59 -7.51 4.57 -14.87
C LEU A 59 -8.40 3.35 -15.16
N ALA A 60 -8.30 2.34 -14.32
CA ALA A 60 -9.09 1.12 -14.41
C ALA A 60 -9.20 0.46 -13.05
N TYR A 61 -10.26 -0.26 -12.84
CA TYR A 61 -10.40 -1.17 -11.71
C TYR A 61 -11.15 -2.42 -12.12
N GLY A 62 -10.96 -3.49 -11.41
CA GLY A 62 -11.69 -4.72 -11.71
C GLY A 62 -11.34 -5.86 -10.78
N ASP A 63 -12.13 -6.89 -10.94
CA ASP A 63 -11.92 -8.20 -10.36
C ASP A 63 -11.46 -9.16 -11.48
N ASP A 64 -11.17 -10.42 -11.12
CA ASP A 64 -10.74 -11.43 -12.10
C ASP A 64 -11.78 -11.69 -13.22
N LYS A 65 -13.04 -11.31 -13.01
CA LYS A 65 -14.16 -11.56 -13.94
C LYS A 65 -14.58 -10.32 -14.73
N THR A 66 -14.50 -9.15 -14.12
CA THR A 66 -15.00 -7.89 -14.69
C THR A 66 -13.97 -6.79 -14.54
N ILE A 67 -13.68 -6.08 -15.63
CA ILE A 67 -12.73 -4.97 -15.66
C ILE A 67 -13.45 -3.76 -16.22
N GLU A 68 -13.42 -2.64 -15.50
CA GLU A 68 -13.87 -1.34 -15.98
C GLU A 68 -12.67 -0.46 -16.30
N ILE A 69 -12.63 0.07 -17.52
CA ILE A 69 -11.55 0.92 -18.02
C ILE A 69 -12.11 2.33 -18.25
N GLY A 70 -11.38 3.32 -17.73
CA GLY A 70 -11.73 4.74 -17.90
C GLY A 70 -11.30 5.29 -19.26
N THR A 71 -11.94 6.38 -19.70
CA THR A 71 -11.60 7.15 -20.88
C THR A 71 -11.34 8.63 -20.53
N PRO A 72 -10.18 9.04 -20.03
CA PRO A 72 -9.00 8.29 -19.59
C PRO A 72 -9.09 7.78 -18.14
N THR A 73 -9.95 8.35 -17.30
CA THR A 73 -10.15 8.00 -15.88
C THR A 73 -11.57 7.56 -15.62
N VAL A 74 -11.76 6.73 -14.61
CA VAL A 74 -13.10 6.31 -14.16
C VAL A 74 -13.61 7.35 -13.17
N ALA A 75 -14.67 8.07 -13.54
CA ALA A 75 -15.29 9.05 -12.67
C ALA A 75 -15.92 8.38 -11.44
N GLY A 76 -15.67 8.92 -10.24
CA GLY A 76 -16.20 8.41 -8.97
C GLY A 76 -15.38 7.29 -8.32
N ALA A 77 -14.48 6.64 -9.06
CA ALA A 77 -13.57 5.65 -8.47
C ALA A 77 -12.46 6.36 -7.67
N LYS A 78 -12.12 5.82 -6.51
CA LYS A 78 -11.02 6.34 -5.68
C LYS A 78 -10.31 5.22 -4.93
N VAL A 79 -9.04 5.46 -4.58
CA VAL A 79 -8.23 4.56 -3.78
C VAL A 79 -7.73 5.29 -2.54
N GLU A 80 -8.02 4.73 -1.37
CA GLU A 80 -7.53 5.23 -0.09
C GLU A 80 -6.26 4.49 0.31
N ALA A 81 -5.25 5.24 0.75
CA ALA A 81 -3.99 4.71 1.24
C ALA A 81 -3.52 5.45 2.49
N ASP A 82 -2.78 4.75 3.34
CA ASP A 82 -2.07 5.35 4.45
C ASP A 82 -0.62 5.59 4.08
N LEU A 83 -0.10 6.77 4.42
CA LEU A 83 1.29 7.09 4.25
C LEU A 83 2.10 6.51 5.42
N ILE A 84 3.02 5.57 5.12
CA ILE A 84 3.86 4.95 6.14
C ILE A 84 5.05 5.85 6.46
N LYS A 85 5.83 6.23 5.44
CA LYS A 85 7.03 7.08 5.61
C LYS A 85 7.55 7.61 4.28
N ASN A 86 8.31 8.69 4.35
CA ASN A 86 9.13 9.19 3.25
C ASN A 86 10.52 8.56 3.32
N VAL A 87 11.00 8.01 2.21
CA VAL A 87 12.26 7.25 2.11
C VAL A 87 13.09 7.81 0.97
N LYS A 88 14.41 7.75 1.12
CA LYS A 88 15.35 8.03 0.02
C LYS A 88 15.95 6.71 -0.46
N ASP A 89 15.96 6.49 -1.75
CA ASP A 89 16.60 5.33 -2.35
C ASP A 89 18.14 5.39 -2.17
N ARG A 90 18.83 4.31 -2.50
CA ARG A 90 20.28 4.32 -2.43
C ARG A 90 20.85 5.33 -3.42
N THR A 91 22.00 5.91 -3.09
CA THR A 91 22.69 6.86 -3.97
C THR A 91 23.18 6.15 -5.22
N ILE A 92 22.79 6.65 -6.39
CA ILE A 92 23.27 6.22 -7.69
C ILE A 92 24.46 7.08 -8.07
N LEU A 93 25.59 6.45 -8.36
CA LEU A 93 26.80 7.14 -8.77
C LEU A 93 26.78 7.37 -10.27
N ILE A 94 26.79 8.64 -10.68
CA ILE A 94 26.85 9.05 -12.07
C ILE A 94 28.26 9.50 -12.37
N PHE A 95 28.99 8.68 -13.15
CA PHE A 95 30.35 8.99 -13.56
C PHE A 95 30.34 9.36 -15.03
N LYS A 96 30.87 10.55 -15.35
CA LYS A 96 31.04 11.05 -16.72
C LYS A 96 32.52 11.30 -17.00
N LYS A 97 33.02 10.74 -18.10
CA LYS A 97 34.39 10.95 -18.59
C LYS A 97 34.35 11.25 -20.09
N ARG A 98 35.13 12.22 -20.55
CA ARG A 98 35.34 12.46 -21.97
C ARG A 98 36.52 11.62 -22.45
N ARG A 99 36.35 10.93 -23.58
CA ARG A 99 37.24 9.86 -24.06
C ARG A 99 38.72 10.25 -24.17
N ARG A 100 39.07 11.34 -24.79
CA ARG A 100 40.46 11.75 -25.03
C ARG A 100 40.85 13.01 -24.24
N HIS A 101 40.09 13.35 -23.23
CA HIS A 101 40.35 14.53 -22.39
C HIS A 101 40.51 14.10 -20.94
N ASN A 102 41.35 14.84 -20.21
CA ASN A 102 41.53 14.62 -18.77
C ASN A 102 40.33 15.14 -17.94
N SER A 103 39.10 14.99 -18.46
CA SER A 103 37.89 15.45 -17.83
C SER A 103 37.16 14.28 -17.15
N ARG A 104 36.95 14.39 -15.86
CA ARG A 104 36.18 13.43 -15.05
C ARG A 104 35.18 14.18 -14.23
N ARG A 105 33.94 13.70 -14.21
CA ARG A 105 32.89 14.26 -13.36
C ARG A 105 32.15 13.12 -12.64
N LYS A 106 32.05 13.21 -11.31
CA LYS A 106 31.40 12.23 -10.46
C LYS A 106 30.30 12.93 -9.69
N ASN A 107 29.05 12.54 -9.92
CA ASN A 107 27.88 13.06 -9.22
C ASN A 107 27.14 11.91 -8.54
N GLY A 108 26.53 12.17 -7.39
CA GLY A 108 25.59 11.24 -6.75
C GLY A 108 24.17 11.75 -6.96
N HIS A 109 23.24 10.83 -7.25
CA HIS A 109 21.82 11.10 -7.25
C HIS A 109 21.11 10.18 -6.26
N ARG A 110 20.23 10.73 -5.43
CA ARG A 110 19.44 9.98 -4.46
C ARG A 110 17.98 10.39 -4.56
N GLN A 111 17.15 9.52 -5.16
CA GLN A 111 15.73 9.78 -5.38
C GLN A 111 14.94 9.66 -4.08
N GLU A 112 14.06 10.62 -3.86
CA GLU A 112 13.12 10.60 -2.75
C GLU A 112 11.83 9.90 -3.18
N HIS A 113 11.30 9.03 -2.32
CA HIS A 113 10.09 8.26 -2.52
C HIS A 113 9.20 8.34 -1.29
N THR A 114 7.91 8.13 -1.50
CA THR A 114 6.92 7.96 -0.45
C THR A 114 6.47 6.49 -0.42
N MET A 115 6.49 5.87 0.76
CA MET A 115 5.93 4.53 0.97
C MET A 115 4.50 4.67 1.46
N ILE A 116 3.57 4.07 0.71
CA ILE A 116 2.15 4.04 1.02
C ILE A 116 1.66 2.60 1.18
N ARG A 117 0.62 2.41 1.96
CA ARG A 117 -0.14 1.17 2.06
C ARG A 117 -1.55 1.42 1.58
N ILE A 118 -2.01 0.61 0.66
CA ILE A 118 -3.37 0.69 0.13
C ILE A 118 -4.34 0.09 1.15
N ASN A 119 -5.33 0.87 1.56
CA ASN A 119 -6.35 0.43 2.50
C ASN A 119 -7.60 -0.06 1.79
N LYS A 120 -8.18 0.80 0.93
CA LYS A 120 -9.47 0.53 0.29
C LYS A 120 -9.46 0.95 -1.16
N ILE A 121 -10.18 0.18 -1.98
CA ILE A 121 -10.46 0.49 -3.38
C ILE A 121 -11.97 0.68 -3.51
N PHE A 122 -12.39 1.81 -4.06
CA PHE A 122 -13.79 2.15 -4.29
C PHE A 122 -14.11 2.11 -5.78
N SER A 123 -15.28 1.56 -6.11
CA SER A 123 -15.82 1.61 -7.46
C SER A 123 -16.40 3.00 -7.77
N LYS A 124 -16.83 3.20 -9.02
CA LYS A 124 -17.55 4.41 -9.46
C LYS A 124 -18.81 4.70 -8.66
N ASP A 125 -19.48 3.67 -8.15
CA ASP A 125 -20.71 3.76 -7.36
C ASP A 125 -20.45 4.02 -5.87
N GLY A 126 -19.19 4.24 -5.48
CA GLY A 126 -18.80 4.43 -4.08
C GLY A 126 -18.80 3.16 -3.24
N LYS A 127 -19.01 1.99 -3.85
CA LYS A 127 -18.94 0.70 -3.16
C LYS A 127 -17.50 0.30 -2.92
N VAL A 128 -17.20 -0.24 -1.74
CA VAL A 128 -15.87 -0.80 -1.44
C VAL A 128 -15.74 -2.13 -2.17
N LEU A 129 -14.77 -2.24 -3.08
CA LEU A 129 -14.45 -3.47 -3.81
C LEU A 129 -13.56 -4.38 -2.96
N SER A 130 -12.57 -3.79 -2.27
CA SER A 130 -11.68 -4.52 -1.37
C SER A 130 -11.21 -3.63 -0.24
N GLU A 131 -10.99 -4.24 0.92
CA GLU A 131 -10.46 -3.59 2.12
C GLU A 131 -9.28 -4.40 2.63
N ALA A 132 -8.19 -3.70 3.02
CA ALA A 132 -7.04 -4.32 3.65
C ALA A 132 -7.35 -4.72 5.09
N GLU A 133 -6.82 -5.85 5.52
CA GLU A 133 -6.85 -6.22 6.94
C GLU A 133 -6.13 -5.14 7.76
N LYS A 134 -6.79 -4.70 8.83
CA LYS A 134 -6.20 -3.72 9.75
C LYS A 134 -5.02 -4.36 10.46
N ILE A 135 -3.80 -3.89 10.20
CA ILE A 135 -2.67 -4.24 11.06
C ILE A 135 -2.91 -3.56 12.40
N VAL A 136 -3.32 -4.33 13.39
CA VAL A 136 -3.31 -3.89 14.79
C VAL A 136 -1.85 -3.65 15.14
N LYS A 137 -1.41 -2.40 15.17
CA LYS A 137 -0.07 -2.06 15.71
C LYS A 137 -0.05 -2.60 17.13
N PRO A 138 0.95 -3.43 17.52
CA PRO A 138 1.02 -3.89 18.90
C PRO A 138 1.10 -2.65 19.80
N THR A 139 0.08 -2.47 20.61
CA THR A 139 0.07 -1.39 21.59
C THR A 139 1.19 -1.64 22.58
N LYS A 140 1.89 -0.58 23.04
CA LYS A 140 2.99 -0.66 24.02
C LYS A 140 2.71 -1.51 25.27
N LYS A 141 1.43 -1.81 25.55
CA LYS A 141 1.01 -2.74 26.61
C LYS A 141 1.46 -4.18 26.39
N VAL A 142 1.43 -4.66 25.11
CA VAL A 142 1.83 -6.05 24.80
C VAL A 142 3.34 -6.23 24.91
N GLU A 143 4.14 -5.20 24.62
CA GLU A 143 5.60 -5.24 24.79
C GLU A 143 6.02 -5.28 26.27
N ALA A 144 5.25 -4.68 27.16
CA ALA A 144 5.50 -4.73 28.60
C ALA A 144 5.23 -6.13 29.19
N GLU A 145 4.12 -6.77 28.81
CA GLU A 145 3.78 -8.11 29.26
C GLU A 145 4.75 -9.20 28.75
N VAL A 146 5.27 -9.04 27.50
CA VAL A 146 6.26 -9.97 26.97
C VAL A 146 7.60 -9.84 27.70
N LYS A 147 8.02 -8.62 28.07
CA LYS A 147 9.26 -8.41 28.85
C LYS A 147 9.17 -8.95 30.28
N GLU A 148 8.00 -8.89 30.89
CA GLU A 148 7.79 -9.40 32.24
C GLU A 148 7.79 -10.94 32.27
N LYS A 149 7.21 -11.58 31.27
CA LYS A 149 7.22 -13.05 31.16
C LYS A 149 8.60 -13.65 30.85
N THR A 150 9.43 -12.95 30.08
CA THR A 150 10.82 -13.41 29.80
C THR A 150 11.77 -13.20 30.97
N ALA A 151 11.53 -12.24 31.86
CA ALA A 151 12.29 -12.01 33.08
C ALA A 151 11.98 -13.05 34.20
N ALA A 152 10.81 -13.67 34.19
CA ALA A 152 10.38 -14.66 35.19
C ALA A 152 10.87 -16.09 34.92
N THR A 153 11.36 -16.40 33.69
CA THR A 153 11.80 -17.75 33.31
C THR A 153 13.33 -17.96 33.40
N GLY A 154 14.07 -16.95 33.84
CA GLY A 154 15.52 -16.96 33.94
C GLY A 154 16.05 -16.99 35.38
N LYS A 155 15.53 -17.90 36.24
CA LYS A 155 16.10 -18.14 37.56
C LYS A 155 16.19 -19.64 37.86
#